data_e6f09f4c5045146db73a9a82526ec309
#
_entry.id   e6f09f4c5045146db73a9a82526ec309
#
_cell.length_a   1.000
_cell.length_b   1.000
_cell.length_c   1.000
_cell.angle_alpha   90.00
_cell.angle_beta   90.00
_cell.angle_gamma   90.00
#
_symmetry.space_group_name_H-M   'P 1'
#
loop_
_entity.id
_entity.type
_entity.pdbx_description
1 polymer ?
#
loop_
_entity_poly.entity_id
_entity_poly.type
_entity_poly.pdbx_seq_one_letter_code
_entity_poly.pdbx_strand_id
1 'polypeptide(L)'
;HCVIYYIHAVTGIETYVLLRLFYVVQVLYIHYALLAFLKACCRTSYCAWGAVFFYVLAAFFNRNTYSRYYSSLPQEFGMIFILPGIYFMFAFLRQRKAEVDQCRKEKNIAGLKTWKCKSTRYLIGFVAGFGLTLIVHFYDTMVAGLFCIGIAGGYLFRIFKKEYFFRVLATGILS
;
A
#
# COMPACT_ATOMS: atom_id res chain seq x y z
N HIS A 1 -19.12 -3.38 7.01
CA HIS A 1 -20.57 -3.57 6.82
C HIS A 1 -21.28 -2.40 6.10
N CYS A 2 -20.89 -1.13 6.36
CA CYS A 2 -21.52 0.05 5.72
C CYS A 2 -21.46 0.02 4.18
N VAL A 3 -20.33 -0.39 3.60
CA VAL A 3 -20.15 -0.48 2.13
C VAL A 3 -21.13 -1.49 1.54
N ILE A 4 -21.27 -2.66 2.17
CA ILE A 4 -22.18 -3.72 1.70
C ILE A 4 -23.63 -3.29 1.81
N TYR A 5 -23.99 -2.60 2.91
CA TYR A 5 -25.32 -2.04 3.06
C TYR A 5 -25.63 -0.98 2.00
N TYR A 6 -24.66 -0.11 1.71
CA TYR A 6 -24.81 0.90 0.66
C TYR A 6 -25.01 0.28 -0.73
N ILE A 7 -24.22 -0.75 -1.04
CA ILE A 7 -24.35 -1.48 -2.31
C ILE A 7 -25.72 -2.17 -2.37
N HIS A 8 -26.17 -2.80 -1.28
CA HIS A 8 -27.50 -3.39 -1.19
C HIS A 8 -28.60 -2.35 -1.46
N ALA A 9 -28.52 -1.18 -0.81
CA ALA A 9 -29.51 -0.13 -0.96
C ALA A 9 -29.60 0.42 -2.41
N VAL A 10 -28.47 0.46 -3.13
CA VAL A 10 -28.41 0.95 -4.51
C VAL A 10 -28.77 -0.11 -5.53
N THR A 11 -28.39 -1.37 -5.31
CA THR A 11 -28.53 -2.44 -6.31
C THR A 11 -29.71 -3.37 -6.06
N GLY A 12 -30.27 -3.38 -4.84
CA GLY A 12 -31.30 -4.33 -4.43
C GLY A 12 -30.82 -5.78 -4.24
N ILE A 13 -29.51 -6.05 -4.43
CA ILE A 13 -28.96 -7.40 -4.27
C ILE A 13 -28.92 -7.75 -2.77
N GLU A 14 -29.34 -8.97 -2.43
CA GLU A 14 -29.39 -9.43 -1.05
C GLU A 14 -28.02 -9.31 -0.35
N THR A 15 -28.01 -8.82 0.87
CA THR A 15 -26.79 -8.58 1.68
C THR A 15 -25.94 -9.84 1.81
N TYR A 16 -26.55 -11.01 1.90
CA TYR A 16 -25.87 -12.30 1.99
C TYR A 16 -25.07 -12.63 0.72
N VAL A 17 -25.63 -12.36 -0.45
CA VAL A 17 -24.96 -12.55 -1.75
C VAL A 17 -23.79 -11.57 -1.87
N LEU A 18 -24.01 -10.32 -1.50
CA LEU A 18 -22.98 -9.28 -1.51
C LEU A 18 -21.81 -9.62 -0.59
N LEU A 19 -22.08 -10.14 0.61
CA LEU A 19 -21.05 -10.57 1.54
C LEU A 19 -20.14 -11.66 0.94
N ARG A 20 -20.73 -12.62 0.25
CA ARG A 20 -19.96 -13.70 -0.41
C ARG A 20 -19.14 -13.19 -1.60
N LEU A 21 -19.74 -12.37 -2.43
CA LEU A 21 -19.04 -11.77 -3.58
C LEU A 21 -17.91 -10.84 -3.13
N PHE A 22 -18.19 -10.03 -2.12
CA PHE A 22 -17.21 -9.09 -1.58
C PHE A 22 -15.98 -9.80 -1.01
N TYR A 23 -16.18 -10.91 -0.33
CA TYR A 23 -15.09 -11.76 0.16
C TYR A 23 -14.16 -12.22 -0.97
N VAL A 24 -14.70 -12.75 -2.06
CA VAL A 24 -13.90 -13.21 -3.22
C VAL A 24 -13.08 -12.05 -3.80
N VAL A 25 -13.73 -10.91 -4.03
CA VAL A 25 -13.07 -9.70 -4.54
C VAL A 25 -11.96 -9.23 -3.61
N GLN A 26 -12.22 -9.22 -2.30
CA GLN A 26 -11.25 -8.83 -1.28
C GLN A 26 -10.02 -9.72 -1.30
N VAL A 27 -10.20 -11.03 -1.30
CA VAL A 27 -9.08 -12.00 -1.34
C VAL A 27 -8.25 -11.84 -2.60
N LEU A 28 -8.90 -11.76 -3.77
CA LEU A 28 -8.20 -11.56 -5.03
C LEU A 28 -7.39 -10.25 -5.03
N TYR A 29 -7.98 -9.17 -4.53
CA TYR A 29 -7.33 -7.88 -4.49
C TYR A 29 -6.11 -7.88 -3.54
N ILE A 30 -6.21 -8.48 -2.35
CA ILE A 30 -5.09 -8.60 -1.41
C ILE A 30 -3.93 -9.36 -2.05
N HIS A 31 -4.20 -10.49 -2.71
CA HIS A 31 -3.16 -11.28 -3.37
C HIS A 31 -2.53 -10.52 -4.54
N TYR A 32 -3.33 -9.80 -5.31
CA TYR A 32 -2.82 -8.94 -6.37
C TYR A 32 -1.94 -7.80 -5.84
N ALA A 33 -2.38 -7.13 -4.77
CA ALA A 33 -1.60 -6.08 -4.12
C ALA A 33 -0.29 -6.61 -3.53
N LEU A 34 -0.32 -7.80 -2.92
CA LEU A 34 0.87 -8.48 -2.42
C LEU A 34 1.85 -8.80 -3.56
N LEU A 35 1.35 -9.33 -4.67
CA LEU A 35 2.17 -9.61 -5.85
C LEU A 35 2.82 -8.34 -6.40
N ALA A 36 2.05 -7.26 -6.52
CA ALA A 36 2.55 -5.97 -7.00
C ALA A 36 3.66 -5.43 -6.08
N PHE A 37 3.45 -5.50 -4.77
CA PHE A 37 4.45 -5.11 -3.78
C PHE A 37 5.72 -5.97 -3.87
N LEU A 38 5.58 -7.29 -3.93
CA LEU A 38 6.73 -8.20 -4.04
C LEU A 38 7.50 -8.02 -5.35
N LYS A 39 6.81 -7.74 -6.47
CA LYS A 39 7.48 -7.39 -7.74
C LYS A 39 8.32 -6.12 -7.64
N ALA A 40 7.90 -5.16 -6.82
CA ALA A 40 8.67 -3.95 -6.60
C ALA A 40 9.91 -4.19 -5.70
N CYS A 41 9.82 -5.14 -4.77
CA CYS A 41 10.89 -5.48 -3.83
C CYS A 41 11.88 -6.52 -4.38
N CYS A 42 11.38 -7.50 -5.13
CA CYS A 42 12.18 -8.60 -5.67
C CYS A 42 12.91 -8.21 -6.95
N ARG A 43 14.11 -8.77 -7.11
CA ARG A 43 14.92 -8.54 -8.32
C ARG A 43 14.32 -9.19 -9.57
N THR A 44 13.64 -10.32 -9.40
CA THR A 44 13.04 -11.10 -10.49
C THR A 44 11.56 -11.33 -10.25
N SER A 45 10.75 -11.32 -11.32
CA SER A 45 9.31 -11.63 -11.23
C SER A 45 9.03 -13.03 -10.72
N TYR A 46 9.88 -14.00 -11.03
CA TYR A 46 9.74 -15.38 -10.56
C TYR A 46 9.80 -15.49 -9.03
N CYS A 47 10.69 -14.72 -8.40
CA CYS A 47 10.79 -14.67 -6.93
C CYS A 47 9.48 -14.14 -6.31
N ALA A 48 8.89 -13.10 -6.90
CA ALA A 48 7.61 -12.55 -6.43
C ALA A 48 6.45 -13.56 -6.59
N TRP A 49 6.36 -14.23 -7.73
CA TRP A 49 5.35 -15.27 -7.95
C TRP A 49 5.54 -16.46 -7.00
N GLY A 50 6.78 -16.92 -6.81
CA GLY A 50 7.10 -17.97 -5.86
C GLY A 50 6.68 -17.61 -4.44
N ALA A 51 6.98 -16.39 -3.99
CA ALA A 51 6.61 -15.92 -2.66
C ALA A 51 5.07 -15.88 -2.47
N VAL A 52 4.32 -15.40 -3.47
CA VAL A 52 2.85 -15.41 -3.42
C VAL A 52 2.32 -16.84 -3.40
N PHE A 53 2.88 -17.74 -4.21
CA PHE A 53 2.47 -19.15 -4.22
C PHE A 53 2.67 -19.80 -2.85
N PHE A 54 3.84 -19.63 -2.23
CA PHE A 54 4.12 -20.16 -0.89
C PHE A 54 3.22 -19.54 0.17
N TYR A 55 2.91 -18.24 0.06
CA TYR A 55 1.98 -17.59 0.97
C TYR A 55 0.56 -18.19 0.85
N VAL A 56 0.05 -18.38 -0.36
CA VAL A 56 -1.26 -19.00 -0.61
C VAL A 56 -1.27 -20.43 -0.07
N LEU A 57 -0.22 -21.19 -0.34
CA LEU A 57 -0.08 -22.57 0.15
C LEU A 57 -0.10 -22.62 1.67
N ALA A 58 0.71 -21.77 2.33
CA ALA A 58 0.76 -21.67 3.79
C ALA A 58 -0.58 -21.25 4.37
N ALA A 59 -1.27 -20.28 3.75
CA ALA A 59 -2.60 -19.85 4.16
C ALA A 59 -3.64 -20.95 4.02
N PHE A 60 -3.55 -21.79 2.99
CA PHE A 60 -4.42 -22.94 2.78
C PHE A 60 -4.26 -24.00 3.87
N PHE A 61 -3.04 -24.30 4.28
CA PHE A 61 -2.77 -25.25 5.35
C PHE A 61 -3.03 -24.68 6.76
N ASN A 62 -3.04 -23.37 6.91
CA ASN A 62 -3.33 -22.73 8.18
C ASN A 62 -4.82 -22.40 8.31
N ARG A 63 -5.55 -23.27 9.03
CA ARG A 63 -6.99 -23.14 9.26
C ARG A 63 -7.39 -21.76 9.83
N ASN A 64 -6.56 -21.18 10.67
CA ASN A 64 -6.85 -19.86 11.27
C ASN A 64 -6.77 -18.73 10.25
N THR A 65 -5.80 -18.79 9.33
CA THR A 65 -5.69 -17.81 8.24
C THR A 65 -6.85 -17.96 7.27
N TYR A 66 -7.21 -19.18 6.92
CA TYR A 66 -8.33 -19.47 6.04
C TYR A 66 -9.69 -19.01 6.62
N SER A 67 -9.94 -19.28 7.91
CA SER A 67 -11.16 -18.83 8.58
C SER A 67 -11.28 -17.31 8.67
N ARG A 68 -10.17 -16.59 8.79
CA ARG A 68 -10.16 -15.12 8.77
C ARG A 68 -10.57 -14.56 7.42
N TYR A 69 -10.17 -15.15 6.32
CA TYR A 69 -10.63 -14.72 5.00
C TYR A 69 -12.14 -14.91 4.81
N TYR A 70 -12.77 -15.86 5.50
CA TYR A 70 -14.20 -16.09 5.46
C TYR A 70 -15.02 -15.07 6.28
N SER A 71 -14.42 -14.51 7.30
CA SER A 71 -15.08 -13.51 8.11
C SER A 71 -14.73 -12.13 7.54
N SER A 72 -15.54 -11.49 6.80
CA SER A 72 -15.34 -10.12 6.27
C SER A 72 -15.15 -9.08 7.40
N LEU A 73 -14.08 -9.27 8.19
CA LEU A 73 -13.73 -8.42 9.32
C LEU A 73 -13.17 -7.08 8.82
N PRO A 74 -13.35 -5.99 9.57
CA PRO A 74 -12.76 -4.70 9.22
C PRO A 74 -11.24 -4.75 9.03
N GLN A 75 -10.54 -5.62 9.76
CA GLN A 75 -9.09 -5.83 9.65
C GLN A 75 -8.70 -6.34 8.27
N GLU A 76 -9.38 -7.38 7.78
CA GLU A 76 -9.12 -7.91 6.44
C GLU A 76 -9.45 -6.89 5.35
N PHE A 77 -10.46 -6.06 5.58
CA PHE A 77 -10.76 -4.95 4.67
C PHE A 77 -9.67 -3.88 4.69
N GLY A 78 -9.09 -3.57 5.84
CA GLY A 78 -7.96 -2.66 5.98
C GLY A 78 -6.72 -3.12 5.21
N MET A 79 -6.47 -4.44 5.12
CA MET A 79 -5.35 -5.01 4.36
C MET A 79 -5.37 -4.63 2.87
N ILE A 80 -6.54 -4.35 2.30
CA ILE A 80 -6.69 -3.86 0.92
C ILE A 80 -5.89 -2.57 0.71
N PHE A 81 -5.80 -1.71 1.72
CA PHE A 81 -5.18 -0.39 1.63
C PHE A 81 -3.73 -0.38 2.14
N ILE A 82 -3.38 -1.25 3.10
CA ILE A 82 -2.03 -1.33 3.67
C ILE A 82 -0.99 -1.64 2.59
N LEU A 83 -1.18 -2.71 1.84
CA LEU A 83 -0.19 -3.17 0.86
C LEU A 83 0.06 -2.14 -0.26
N PRO A 84 -0.98 -1.55 -0.89
CA PRO A 84 -0.79 -0.42 -1.81
C PRO A 84 -0.13 0.78 -1.17
N GLY A 85 -0.51 1.14 0.06
CA GLY A 85 0.11 2.25 0.79
C GLY A 85 1.61 2.06 0.97
N ILE A 86 2.04 0.90 1.47
CA ILE A 86 3.46 0.55 1.64
C ILE A 86 4.17 0.52 0.28
N TYR A 87 3.54 -0.05 -0.75
CA TYR A 87 4.09 -0.04 -2.11
C TYR A 87 4.35 1.38 -2.62
N PHE A 88 3.39 2.28 -2.45
CA PHE A 88 3.52 3.67 -2.91
C PHE A 88 4.60 4.43 -2.14
N MET A 89 4.77 4.19 -0.84
CA MET A 89 5.88 4.76 -0.08
C MET A 89 7.24 4.28 -0.62
N PHE A 90 7.38 2.98 -0.85
CA PHE A 90 8.60 2.41 -1.39
C PHE A 90 8.90 2.93 -2.80
N ALA A 91 7.88 2.96 -3.67
CA ALA A 91 7.98 3.49 -5.02
C ALA A 91 8.34 4.98 -5.04
N PHE A 92 7.77 5.78 -4.11
CA PHE A 92 8.14 7.18 -3.92
C PHE A 92 9.63 7.33 -3.63
N LEU A 93 10.15 6.63 -2.62
CA LEU A 93 11.56 6.74 -2.22
C LEU A 93 12.52 6.32 -3.34
N ARG A 94 12.17 5.26 -4.07
CA ARG A 94 12.95 4.76 -5.19
C ARG A 94 12.94 5.74 -6.38
N GLN A 95 11.74 6.22 -6.74
CA GLN A 95 11.59 7.18 -7.85
C GLN A 95 12.24 8.52 -7.53
N ARG A 96 12.08 9.02 -6.31
CA ARG A 96 12.70 10.27 -5.87
C ARG A 96 14.22 10.19 -5.91
N LYS A 97 14.79 9.04 -5.53
CA LYS A 97 16.23 8.82 -5.68
C LYS A 97 16.66 8.95 -7.13
N ALA A 98 15.97 8.28 -8.06
CA ALA A 98 16.30 8.35 -9.48
C ALA A 98 16.22 9.78 -10.03
N GLU A 99 15.19 10.54 -9.65
CA GLU A 99 15.03 11.95 -10.05
C GLU A 99 16.16 12.83 -9.50
N VAL A 100 16.54 12.66 -8.23
CA VAL A 100 17.66 13.40 -7.63
C VAL A 100 18.98 13.09 -8.32
N ASP A 101 19.26 11.81 -8.58
CA ASP A 101 20.48 11.37 -9.25
C ASP A 101 20.55 11.90 -10.69
N GLN A 102 19.42 11.94 -11.40
CA GLN A 102 19.33 12.51 -12.74
C GLN A 102 19.56 14.02 -12.73
N CYS A 103 18.86 14.78 -11.87
CA CYS A 103 19.02 16.23 -11.78
C CYS A 103 20.45 16.65 -11.38
N ARG A 104 21.15 15.82 -10.61
CA ARG A 104 22.56 16.04 -10.28
C ARG A 104 23.46 15.88 -11.49
N LYS A 105 23.19 14.88 -12.34
CA LYS A 105 23.95 14.69 -13.59
C LYS A 105 23.73 15.83 -14.57
N GLU A 106 22.50 16.32 -14.66
CA GLU A 106 22.12 17.42 -15.56
C GLU A 106 22.41 18.81 -15.00
N LYS A 107 22.94 18.93 -13.78
CA LYS A 107 23.18 20.20 -13.04
C LYS A 107 21.94 21.11 -12.92
N ASN A 108 20.74 20.54 -13.11
CA ASN A 108 19.48 21.27 -13.11
C ASN A 108 18.71 21.01 -11.82
N ILE A 109 18.99 21.78 -10.76
CA ILE A 109 18.34 21.63 -9.44
C ILE A 109 16.92 22.23 -9.43
N ALA A 110 16.58 23.12 -10.36
CA ALA A 110 15.27 23.77 -10.39
C ALA A 110 14.12 22.77 -10.63
N GLY A 111 14.36 21.72 -11.43
CA GLY A 111 13.37 20.65 -11.68
C GLY A 111 12.96 19.86 -10.46
N LEU A 112 13.81 19.80 -9.41
CA LEU A 112 13.53 19.08 -8.16
C LEU A 112 12.51 19.81 -7.26
N LYS A 113 12.34 21.10 -7.42
CA LYS A 113 11.40 21.92 -6.62
C LYS A 113 9.97 21.83 -7.10
N THR A 114 9.73 21.38 -8.33
CA THR A 114 8.38 21.30 -8.89
C THR A 114 7.62 20.08 -8.38
N TRP A 115 6.36 20.29 -7.99
CA TRP A 115 5.44 19.20 -7.62
C TRP A 115 5.00 18.33 -8.81
N LYS A 116 5.39 18.68 -10.04
CA LYS A 116 5.10 17.94 -11.28
C LYS A 116 6.00 16.71 -11.49
N CYS A 117 6.85 16.34 -10.53
CA CYS A 117 7.68 15.15 -10.60
C CYS A 117 6.85 13.85 -10.55
N LYS A 118 7.33 12.79 -11.21
CA LYS A 118 6.68 11.46 -11.16
C LYS A 118 6.57 10.92 -9.74
N SER A 119 7.56 11.21 -8.87
CA SER A 119 7.53 10.82 -7.45
C SER A 119 6.33 11.38 -6.69
N THR A 120 5.80 12.56 -7.06
CA THR A 120 4.64 13.16 -6.40
C THR A 120 3.37 12.30 -6.55
N ARG A 121 3.20 11.61 -7.68
CA ARG A 121 2.06 10.68 -7.88
C ARG A 121 2.08 9.53 -6.90
N TYR A 122 3.26 8.97 -6.62
CA TYR A 122 3.43 7.92 -5.61
C TYR A 122 3.18 8.43 -4.20
N LEU A 123 3.55 9.68 -3.93
CA LEU A 123 3.28 10.33 -2.66
C LEU A 123 1.77 10.49 -2.41
N ILE A 124 1.02 10.93 -3.42
CA ILE A 124 -0.45 11.03 -3.36
C ILE A 124 -1.07 9.64 -3.13
N GLY A 125 -0.59 8.62 -3.83
CA GLY A 125 -1.04 7.24 -3.63
C GLY A 125 -0.76 6.73 -2.21
N PHE A 126 0.39 7.10 -1.63
CA PHE A 126 0.72 6.78 -0.25
C PHE A 126 -0.25 7.45 0.74
N VAL A 127 -0.47 8.77 0.62
CA VAL A 127 -1.41 9.50 1.48
C VAL A 127 -2.80 8.91 1.40
N ALA A 128 -3.29 8.64 0.18
CA ALA A 128 -4.61 8.04 -0.02
C ALA A 128 -4.69 6.64 0.62
N GLY A 129 -3.70 5.76 0.39
CA GLY A 129 -3.68 4.41 0.95
C GLY A 129 -3.61 4.41 2.47
N PHE A 130 -2.71 5.22 3.05
CA PHE A 130 -2.57 5.32 4.49
C PHE A 130 -3.79 5.97 5.15
N GLY A 131 -4.33 7.03 4.57
CA GLY A 131 -5.54 7.69 5.06
C GLY A 131 -6.78 6.79 5.01
N LEU A 132 -6.95 6.01 3.94
CA LEU A 132 -8.02 5.02 3.86
C LEU A 132 -7.85 3.91 4.90
N THR A 133 -6.62 3.46 5.17
CA THR A 133 -6.36 2.49 6.25
C THR A 133 -6.78 3.05 7.60
N LEU A 134 -6.47 4.32 7.89
CA LEU A 134 -6.83 5.00 9.12
C LEU A 134 -8.36 5.06 9.32
N ILE A 135 -9.09 5.38 8.25
CA ILE A 135 -10.55 5.46 8.28
C ILE A 135 -11.19 4.09 8.51
N VAL A 136 -10.60 3.02 7.97
CA VAL A 136 -11.17 1.68 8.04
C VAL A 136 -10.89 1.03 9.38
N HIS A 137 -9.62 1.03 9.83
CA HIS A 137 -9.26 0.31 11.05
C HIS A 137 -7.96 0.83 11.69
N PHE A 138 -8.06 1.24 12.95
CA PHE A 138 -6.94 1.83 13.68
C PHE A 138 -5.72 0.89 13.83
N TYR A 139 -5.94 -0.39 14.14
CA TYR A 139 -4.82 -1.34 14.28
C TYR A 139 -4.06 -1.56 12.97
N ASP A 140 -4.77 -1.58 11.85
CA ASP A 140 -4.14 -1.70 10.54
C ASP A 140 -3.27 -0.49 10.22
N THR A 141 -3.69 0.69 10.67
CA THR A 141 -2.89 1.92 10.57
C THR A 141 -1.62 1.83 11.42
N MET A 142 -1.69 1.26 12.62
CA MET A 142 -0.49 1.04 13.43
C MET A 142 0.49 0.08 12.74
N VAL A 143 -0.01 -1.02 12.18
CA VAL A 143 0.81 -1.98 11.42
C VAL A 143 1.43 -1.30 10.21
N ALA A 144 0.65 -0.56 9.42
CA ALA A 144 1.15 0.21 8.28
C ALA A 144 2.21 1.23 8.71
N GLY A 145 1.99 1.93 9.82
CA GLY A 145 2.93 2.86 10.42
C GLY A 145 4.26 2.20 10.79
N LEU A 146 4.24 1.03 11.42
CA LEU A 146 5.46 0.28 11.74
C LEU A 146 6.23 -0.12 10.49
N PHE A 147 5.55 -0.56 9.45
CA PHE A 147 6.21 -0.83 8.15
C PHE A 147 6.82 0.43 7.55
N CYS A 148 6.10 1.55 7.60
CA CYS A 148 6.62 2.83 7.12
C CYS A 148 7.86 3.28 7.90
N ILE A 149 7.88 3.13 9.23
CA ILE A 149 9.03 3.41 10.07
C ILE A 149 10.21 2.51 9.70
N GLY A 150 9.98 1.21 9.49
CA GLY A 150 11.01 0.28 9.03
C GLY A 150 11.63 0.68 7.69
N ILE A 151 10.79 1.05 6.72
CA ILE A 151 11.24 1.54 5.41
C ILE A 151 11.99 2.87 5.56
N ALA A 152 11.45 3.80 6.35
CA ALA A 152 12.10 5.09 6.62
C ALA A 152 13.47 4.89 7.30
N GLY A 153 13.59 3.93 8.21
CA GLY A 153 14.86 3.54 8.84
C GLY A 153 15.91 3.11 7.83
N GLY A 154 15.55 2.30 6.84
CA GLY A 154 16.45 1.90 5.76
C GLY A 154 16.89 3.07 4.85
N TYR A 155 16.12 4.16 4.82
CA TYR A 155 16.40 5.36 4.04
C TYR A 155 16.78 6.57 4.91
N LEU A 156 17.07 6.39 6.22
CA LEU A 156 17.22 7.44 7.21
C LEU A 156 18.15 8.56 6.74
N PHE A 157 19.38 8.24 6.34
CA PHE A 157 20.36 9.23 5.87
C PHE A 157 19.94 9.98 4.60
N ARG A 158 18.95 9.49 3.86
CA ARG A 158 18.43 10.15 2.66
C ARG A 158 17.24 11.04 2.97
N ILE A 159 16.37 10.62 3.89
CA ILE A 159 15.17 11.36 4.29
C ILE A 159 15.55 12.71 4.91
N PHE A 160 16.64 12.79 5.66
CA PHE A 160 17.14 14.06 6.25
C PHE A 160 17.75 15.04 5.23
N LYS A 161 17.95 14.65 3.97
CA LYS A 161 18.35 15.60 2.95
C LYS A 161 17.18 16.51 2.58
N LYS A 162 17.43 17.82 2.39
CA LYS A 162 16.40 18.82 2.05
C LYS A 162 15.49 18.39 0.87
N GLU A 163 16.03 17.65 -0.08
CA GLU A 163 15.33 17.18 -1.28
C GLU A 163 14.20 16.17 -0.99
N TYR A 164 14.26 15.50 0.16
CA TYR A 164 13.28 14.51 0.63
C TYR A 164 12.46 15.02 1.81
N PHE A 165 13.11 15.70 2.74
CA PHE A 165 12.57 16.06 4.05
C PHE A 165 11.24 16.82 3.95
N PHE A 166 11.18 17.89 3.17
CA PHE A 166 9.96 18.69 3.05
C PHE A 166 8.79 17.90 2.47
N ARG A 167 9.04 16.94 1.59
CA ARG A 167 7.97 16.13 1.01
C ARG A 167 7.47 15.06 1.97
N VAL A 168 8.37 14.43 2.71
CA VAL A 168 8.02 13.45 3.75
C VAL A 168 7.29 14.15 4.89
N LEU A 169 7.74 15.35 5.29
CA LEU A 169 7.06 16.14 6.32
C LEU A 169 5.65 16.55 5.88
N ALA A 170 5.51 17.06 4.67
CA ALA A 170 4.19 17.43 4.12
C ALA A 170 3.23 16.21 4.08
N THR A 171 3.76 15.02 3.83
CA THR A 171 2.96 13.79 3.84
C THR A 171 2.49 13.43 5.25
N GLY A 172 3.38 13.56 6.24
CA GLY A 172 3.02 13.27 7.63
C GLY A 172 2.00 14.25 8.23
N ILE A 173 1.88 15.46 7.65
CA ILE A 173 0.88 16.45 8.07
C ILE A 173 -0.46 16.21 7.35
N LEU A 174 -0.45 15.66 6.14
CA LEU A 174 -1.64 15.46 5.31
C LEU A 174 -2.29 14.09 5.49
N SER A 175 -1.59 13.13 6.11
CA SER A 175 -2.09 11.78 6.44
C SER A 175 -2.62 11.72 7.87
#